data_2eb4e512812c4ea7d3c96c586aa83f05
#
_entry.id   2eb4e512812c4ea7d3c96c586aa83f05
#
_cell.length_a   1.000
_cell.length_b   1.000
_cell.length_c   1.000
_cell.angle_alpha   90.00
_cell.angle_beta   90.00
_cell.angle_gamma   90.00
#
_symmetry.space_group_name_H-M   'P 1'
#
loop_
_entity.id
_entity.type
_entity.pdbx_description
1 polymer ?
#
loop_
_entity_poly.entity_id
_entity_poly.type
_entity_poly.pdbx_seq_one_letter_code
_entity_poly.pdbx_strand_id
1 'polypeptide(L)'
;MSGKNLLTTLSIALFSLSISACNDSDSNESNGSVGTQKQPNILFIMADDLGYSDLGAFGGEIHTPNLDALTQEGRILTDYHTAPTCSPTRSQLISGTDHHLAGIGAMAELTPAHLKGQPGYEGYLNERSLSIAEVLRDNGYRTYISGKWHLGLTPETNAQAKGFDHSFTLLQGLDLHFKQAPTAYKRNATYTEDGKQVAISSLPDDFFSTNYFTDKLLSYLESGKNSGKPFFAYAAYTAPHWPIQAPAEYRDRYRGVYDVGYDAIRNARIARQKQLGLIPANFTAAEPIATENAPQKYGKWNELSAEQKALEARRMEIYAGMVENLDANIGRVIQYLKRNHLYDNTLIFFVSDNGAEGFIRGNYGAESGFDNNLNNVGTASSYHYVGPRWAEVSAAPFHLWKDTAGEGATTAPAIVKLPNQTQAQAIHHGFASVLDVFPTVLEYANITVPQGQYKGRQINTPSGYSWKSVLENKAQWIRPAQFSFADELHGSKYARQGDWKIALQGKAELGTGTWELYNLNNDRGETKNLAQDNPTKVQELIEVYNKYTQQNGVKEYNIQ
;
A
#
# COMPACT_ATOMS: atom_id res chain seq x y z
N MET A 1 20.16 -18.51 75.39
CA MET A 1 21.32 -17.65 75.66
C MET A 1 21.12 -16.45 74.73
N SER A 2 20.57 -15.39 75.26
CA SER A 2 21.21 -14.16 75.72
C SER A 2 21.77 -13.39 74.53
N GLY A 3 21.38 -12.24 74.20
CA GLY A 3 20.73 -11.08 74.79
C GLY A 3 21.11 -9.85 74.06
N LYS A 4 20.30 -8.97 74.04
CA LYS A 4 20.10 -7.58 74.47
C LYS A 4 20.25 -6.49 73.39
N ASN A 5 19.12 -5.86 73.17
CA ASN A 5 18.78 -4.44 73.04
C ASN A 5 19.90 -3.38 73.16
N LEU A 6 19.85 -2.33 72.35
CA LEU A 6 19.79 -0.95 72.88
C LEU A 6 19.14 0.00 71.92
N LEU A 7 18.05 0.64 72.36
CA LEU A 7 17.45 1.89 71.85
C LEU A 7 18.37 3.05 72.27
N THR A 8 18.45 4.12 71.47
CA THR A 8 18.60 5.48 71.97
C THR A 8 17.86 6.48 71.10
N THR A 9 17.05 7.24 71.77
CA THR A 9 16.14 8.31 71.34
C THR A 9 16.78 9.71 71.43
N LEU A 10 16.13 10.66 70.73
CA LEU A 10 16.01 12.12 70.97
C LEU A 10 17.22 13.01 70.50
N SER A 11 16.99 14.09 69.77
CA SER A 11 16.33 15.32 70.19
C SER A 11 16.06 16.28 69.05
N ILE A 12 14.94 16.96 69.16
CA ILE A 12 14.41 18.08 68.43
C ILE A 12 15.20 19.35 68.79
N ALA A 13 15.51 20.24 67.83
CA ALA A 13 15.74 21.65 68.10
C ALA A 13 15.10 22.52 67.02
N LEU A 14 14.01 23.16 67.36
CA LEU A 14 13.46 24.35 66.71
C LEU A 14 14.39 25.54 66.95
N PHE A 15 14.62 26.32 65.88
CA PHE A 15 15.00 27.72 66.02
C PHE A 15 14.22 28.54 64.99
N SER A 16 13.36 29.40 65.50
CA SER A 16 12.66 30.47 64.82
C SER A 16 13.40 31.79 65.02
N LEU A 17 13.20 32.68 64.11
CA LEU A 17 13.32 34.17 64.08
C LEU A 17 14.27 34.62 62.96
N SER A 18 14.09 35.66 62.15
CA SER A 18 13.08 36.72 61.99
C SER A 18 13.35 37.42 60.67
N ILE A 19 12.34 37.78 60.01
CA ILE A 19 12.07 38.88 59.10
C ILE A 19 13.18 39.95 58.92
N SER A 20 13.59 40.20 57.69
CA SER A 20 13.78 41.56 57.16
C SER A 20 13.54 41.57 55.65
N ALA A 21 12.58 42.38 55.28
CA ALA A 21 12.24 42.68 53.88
C ALA A 21 13.24 43.68 53.30
N CYS A 22 13.67 43.47 52.10
CA CYS A 22 13.95 44.53 51.14
C CYS A 22 13.62 44.06 49.73
N ASN A 23 12.75 44.82 49.10
CA ASN A 23 12.39 44.79 47.70
C ASN A 23 13.63 44.91 46.83
N ASP A 24 13.72 44.07 45.78
CA ASP A 24 13.97 44.55 44.44
C ASP A 24 13.46 43.52 43.41
N SER A 25 12.64 44.05 42.56
CA SER A 25 12.00 43.44 41.43
C SER A 25 13.02 43.05 40.36
N ASP A 26 13.13 41.75 40.05
CA ASP A 26 13.43 41.30 38.70
C ASP A 26 12.74 39.95 38.48
N SER A 27 11.52 40.06 37.97
CA SER A 27 10.74 38.94 37.43
C SER A 27 11.34 38.47 36.10
N ASN A 28 12.29 37.56 36.16
CA ASN A 28 12.58 36.71 35.03
C ASN A 28 11.67 35.49 35.13
N GLU A 29 10.40 35.63 34.73
CA GLU A 29 9.61 34.53 34.26
C GLU A 29 10.31 33.96 33.02
N SER A 30 11.05 32.86 33.21
CA SER A 30 11.38 31.96 32.14
C SER A 30 10.07 31.32 31.68
N ASN A 31 9.35 32.03 30.83
CA ASN A 31 8.35 31.43 29.95
C ASN A 31 9.08 30.39 29.12
N GLY A 32 9.16 29.18 29.63
CA GLY A 32 9.39 27.99 28.83
C GLY A 32 8.27 27.94 27.78
N SER A 33 8.47 28.58 26.65
CA SER A 33 7.66 28.32 25.47
C SER A 33 7.77 26.82 25.25
N VAL A 34 6.73 26.08 25.60
CA VAL A 34 6.49 24.76 25.03
C VAL A 34 6.44 25.03 23.53
N GLY A 35 7.58 24.84 22.87
CA GLY A 35 7.69 25.01 21.44
C GLY A 35 6.62 24.12 20.83
N THR A 36 5.62 24.72 20.21
CA THR A 36 4.59 24.00 19.48
C THR A 36 5.32 23.16 18.45
N GLN A 37 5.35 21.85 18.67
CA GLN A 37 6.03 20.92 17.77
C GLN A 37 5.46 21.17 16.38
N LYS A 38 6.31 21.60 15.44
CA LYS A 38 5.90 21.92 14.08
C LYS A 38 5.24 20.68 13.47
N GLN A 39 4.02 20.81 12.99
CA GLN A 39 3.32 19.70 12.30
C GLN A 39 4.23 19.14 11.19
N PRO A 40 4.36 17.81 11.08
CA PRO A 40 5.22 17.21 10.07
C PRO A 40 4.62 17.37 8.66
N ASN A 41 5.48 17.44 7.66
CA ASN A 41 5.07 17.13 6.30
C ASN A 41 4.74 15.64 6.19
N ILE A 42 3.91 15.27 5.24
CA ILE A 42 3.51 13.90 5.01
C ILE A 42 3.72 13.58 3.53
N LEU A 43 4.56 12.58 3.26
CA LEU A 43 4.77 12.01 1.93
C LEU A 43 4.25 10.58 1.93
N PHE A 44 3.18 10.33 1.19
CA PHE A 44 2.65 8.99 0.98
C PHE A 44 2.99 8.53 -0.44
N ILE A 45 3.70 7.43 -0.57
CA ILE A 45 4.17 6.84 -1.83
C ILE A 45 3.48 5.49 -2.00
N MET A 46 2.76 5.31 -3.11
CA MET A 46 2.09 4.06 -3.44
C MET A 46 2.54 3.56 -4.80
N ALA A 47 3.05 2.32 -4.82
CA ALA A 47 3.23 1.54 -6.03
C ALA A 47 1.93 0.83 -6.41
N ASP A 48 1.80 0.37 -7.65
CA ASP A 48 0.63 -0.30 -8.22
C ASP A 48 1.04 -1.70 -8.68
N ASP A 49 0.47 -2.74 -8.06
CA ASP A 49 0.77 -4.15 -8.34
C ASP A 49 2.21 -4.60 -7.98
N LEU A 50 2.88 -3.92 -7.07
CA LEU A 50 4.22 -4.33 -6.62
C LEU A 50 4.10 -5.50 -5.65
N GLY A 51 4.74 -6.62 -5.97
CA GLY A 51 4.73 -7.81 -5.13
C GLY A 51 5.54 -7.65 -3.84
N TYR A 52 5.20 -8.46 -2.83
CA TYR A 52 5.82 -8.40 -1.50
C TYR A 52 7.34 -8.54 -1.52
N SER A 53 7.87 -9.41 -2.39
CA SER A 53 9.30 -9.76 -2.42
C SER A 53 10.13 -8.99 -3.47
N ASP A 54 9.57 -8.02 -4.17
CA ASP A 54 10.26 -7.40 -5.32
C ASP A 54 11.38 -6.43 -4.93
N LEU A 55 11.30 -5.82 -3.74
CA LEU A 55 12.31 -4.85 -3.27
C LEU A 55 13.51 -5.55 -2.63
N GLY A 56 14.71 -4.96 -2.75
CA GLY A 56 15.92 -5.45 -2.10
C GLY A 56 15.76 -5.64 -0.59
N ALA A 57 15.16 -4.66 0.09
CA ALA A 57 14.85 -4.72 1.52
C ALA A 57 13.83 -5.82 1.88
N PHE A 58 13.05 -6.35 0.92
CA PHE A 58 12.10 -7.45 1.08
C PHE A 58 12.58 -8.77 0.47
N GLY A 59 13.87 -8.86 0.14
CA GLY A 59 14.52 -10.09 -0.30
C GLY A 59 14.68 -10.22 -1.82
N GLY A 60 14.21 -9.24 -2.61
CA GLY A 60 14.33 -9.21 -4.06
C GLY A 60 15.75 -8.96 -4.57
N GLU A 61 15.97 -9.35 -5.81
CA GLU A 61 17.22 -9.09 -6.55
C GLU A 61 17.15 -7.76 -7.33
N ILE A 62 16.00 -7.14 -7.40
CA ILE A 62 15.79 -5.88 -8.11
C ILE A 62 16.51 -4.75 -7.35
N HIS A 63 17.24 -3.93 -8.08
CA HIS A 63 18.02 -2.84 -7.52
C HIS A 63 17.13 -1.66 -7.09
N THR A 64 16.90 -1.52 -5.78
CA THR A 64 16.01 -0.51 -5.18
C THR A 64 16.71 0.31 -4.08
N PRO A 65 17.87 0.96 -4.39
CA PRO A 65 18.74 1.55 -3.37
C PRO A 65 18.09 2.68 -2.57
N ASN A 66 17.12 3.42 -3.13
CA ASN A 66 16.47 4.53 -2.44
C ASN A 66 15.45 4.04 -1.41
N LEU A 67 14.68 3.00 -1.75
CA LEU A 67 13.75 2.33 -0.83
C LEU A 67 14.51 1.51 0.22
N ASP A 68 15.59 0.82 -0.18
CA ASP A 68 16.45 0.10 0.76
C ASP A 68 17.09 1.05 1.77
N ALA A 69 17.56 2.23 1.34
CA ALA A 69 18.06 3.28 2.23
C ALA A 69 16.97 3.82 3.16
N LEU A 70 15.72 3.95 2.69
CA LEU A 70 14.61 4.39 3.53
C LEU A 70 14.36 3.42 4.70
N THR A 71 14.59 2.11 4.52
CA THR A 71 14.48 1.13 5.60
C THR A 71 15.55 1.28 6.67
N GLN A 72 16.73 1.84 6.32
CA GLN A 72 17.80 2.11 7.29
C GLN A 72 17.50 3.31 8.19
N GLU A 73 16.53 4.13 7.82
CA GLU A 73 16.05 5.27 8.59
C GLU A 73 14.58 5.10 9.02
N GLY A 74 13.98 3.94 8.76
CA GLY A 74 12.55 3.67 8.93
C GLY A 74 12.25 2.35 9.63
N ARG A 75 11.02 1.92 9.51
CA ARG A 75 10.52 0.62 9.99
C ARG A 75 9.85 -0.12 8.86
N ILE A 76 10.15 -1.41 8.74
CA ILE A 76 9.45 -2.36 7.88
C ILE A 76 8.25 -2.95 8.66
N LEU A 77 7.09 -3.03 8.00
CA LEU A 77 5.92 -3.76 8.48
C LEU A 77 5.73 -4.99 7.58
N THR A 78 5.85 -6.19 8.15
CA THR A 78 5.77 -7.44 7.37
C THR A 78 4.37 -8.03 7.27
N ASP A 79 3.43 -7.54 8.06
CA ASP A 79 2.02 -7.97 8.08
C ASP A 79 1.09 -6.77 7.77
N TYR A 80 1.46 -5.98 6.74
CA TYR A 80 0.65 -4.88 6.23
C TYR A 80 -0.30 -5.40 5.16
N HIS A 81 -1.60 -5.17 5.37
CA HIS A 81 -2.69 -5.65 4.53
C HIS A 81 -3.42 -4.52 3.81
N THR A 82 -3.73 -4.79 2.57
CA THR A 82 -4.55 -3.98 1.67
C THR A 82 -5.86 -4.71 1.35
N ALA A 83 -6.79 -4.07 0.63
CA ALA A 83 -7.79 -4.81 -0.11
C ALA A 83 -7.12 -5.60 -1.28
N PRO A 84 -7.78 -6.62 -1.84
CA PRO A 84 -7.17 -7.46 -2.87
C PRO A 84 -6.87 -6.77 -4.21
N THR A 85 -7.35 -5.53 -4.42
CA THR A 85 -7.14 -4.76 -5.68
C THR A 85 -7.03 -3.25 -5.45
N CYS A 86 -6.65 -2.54 -6.53
CA CYS A 86 -6.27 -1.12 -6.53
C CYS A 86 -7.33 -0.16 -5.97
N SER A 87 -8.51 0.02 -6.63
CA SER A 87 -9.46 1.07 -6.21
C SER A 87 -10.09 0.81 -4.84
N PRO A 88 -10.41 -0.42 -4.40
CA PRO A 88 -10.78 -0.69 -3.02
C PRO A 88 -9.73 -0.22 -2.01
N THR A 89 -8.47 -0.61 -2.20
CA THR A 89 -7.36 -0.15 -1.33
C THR A 89 -7.22 1.36 -1.32
N ARG A 90 -7.25 2.00 -2.50
CA ARG A 90 -7.12 3.47 -2.61
C ARG A 90 -8.28 4.18 -1.92
N SER A 91 -9.50 3.63 -1.98
CA SER A 91 -10.65 4.17 -1.26
C SER A 91 -10.50 4.05 0.26
N GLN A 92 -10.02 2.90 0.74
CA GLN A 92 -9.70 2.68 2.16
C GLN A 92 -8.61 3.62 2.66
N LEU A 93 -7.53 3.82 1.88
CA LEU A 93 -6.46 4.76 2.20
C LEU A 93 -6.99 6.18 2.37
N ILE A 94 -7.74 6.66 1.37
CA ILE A 94 -8.19 8.06 1.31
C ILE A 94 -9.28 8.35 2.33
N SER A 95 -10.17 7.38 2.63
CA SER A 95 -11.32 7.60 3.51
C SER A 95 -11.15 7.05 4.93
N GLY A 96 -10.23 6.11 5.15
CA GLY A 96 -10.12 5.38 6.42
C GLY A 96 -11.32 4.47 6.71
N THR A 97 -12.19 4.23 5.71
CA THR A 97 -13.40 3.39 5.84
C THR A 97 -13.33 2.19 4.91
N ASP A 98 -14.10 1.16 5.22
CA ASP A 98 -14.26 0.01 4.34
C ASP A 98 -14.67 0.44 2.92
N HIS A 99 -14.13 -0.23 1.92
CA HIS A 99 -14.33 0.15 0.52
C HIS A 99 -15.79 0.01 0.05
N HIS A 100 -16.60 -0.89 0.64
CA HIS A 100 -18.04 -0.96 0.36
C HIS A 100 -18.75 0.30 0.89
N LEU A 101 -18.42 0.74 2.12
CA LEU A 101 -18.96 2.00 2.65
C LEU A 101 -18.47 3.20 1.85
N ALA A 102 -17.29 3.10 1.26
CA ALA A 102 -16.70 4.17 0.44
C ALA A 102 -17.27 4.27 -0.98
N GLY A 103 -18.10 3.30 -1.41
CA GLY A 103 -18.71 3.29 -2.75
C GLY A 103 -17.95 2.47 -3.79
N ILE A 104 -16.93 1.73 -3.35
CA ILE A 104 -16.04 0.93 -4.19
C ILE A 104 -16.10 -0.55 -3.78
N GLY A 105 -17.30 -1.09 -3.57
CA GLY A 105 -17.53 -2.51 -3.28
C GLY A 105 -17.09 -3.45 -4.41
N ALA A 106 -16.82 -2.89 -5.59
CA ALA A 106 -16.11 -3.53 -6.70
C ALA A 106 -15.40 -2.44 -7.50
N MET A 107 -14.37 -2.80 -8.27
CA MET A 107 -13.79 -1.87 -9.26
C MET A 107 -14.87 -1.45 -10.26
N ALA A 108 -14.97 -0.15 -10.58
CA ALA A 108 -16.04 0.40 -11.42
C ALA A 108 -16.21 -0.32 -12.76
N GLU A 109 -15.08 -0.70 -13.39
CA GLU A 109 -15.02 -1.42 -14.66
C GLU A 109 -15.42 -2.90 -14.55
N LEU A 110 -15.36 -3.49 -13.36
CA LEU A 110 -15.70 -4.91 -13.11
C LEU A 110 -17.03 -5.06 -12.35
N THR A 111 -17.69 -3.95 -12.00
CA THR A 111 -18.97 -4.02 -11.27
C THR A 111 -20.05 -4.67 -12.13
N PRO A 112 -20.67 -5.79 -11.70
CA PRO A 112 -21.76 -6.43 -12.42
C PRO A 112 -22.97 -5.50 -12.59
N ALA A 113 -23.73 -5.69 -13.66
CA ALA A 113 -24.85 -4.81 -14.00
C ALA A 113 -25.88 -4.67 -12.86
N HIS A 114 -26.15 -5.74 -12.11
CA HIS A 114 -27.11 -5.76 -11.00
C HIS A 114 -26.63 -4.98 -9.76
N LEU A 115 -25.32 -4.72 -9.63
CA LEU A 115 -24.74 -3.94 -8.54
C LEU A 115 -24.46 -2.49 -8.89
N LYS A 116 -24.39 -2.14 -10.19
CA LYS A 116 -24.05 -0.78 -10.63
C LYS A 116 -24.99 0.25 -10.05
N GLY A 117 -24.41 1.27 -9.37
CA GLY A 117 -25.17 2.37 -8.75
C GLY A 117 -25.92 1.99 -7.47
N GLN A 118 -25.82 0.75 -7.00
CA GLN A 118 -26.33 0.37 -5.69
C GLN A 118 -25.48 1.03 -4.59
N PRO A 119 -26.06 1.32 -3.41
CA PRO A 119 -25.27 1.80 -2.27
C PRO A 119 -24.07 0.89 -1.97
N GLY A 120 -22.88 1.47 -1.93
CA GLY A 120 -21.61 0.75 -1.77
C GLY A 120 -20.96 0.32 -3.08
N TYR A 121 -21.65 0.44 -4.23
CA TYR A 121 -21.17 0.04 -5.57
C TYR A 121 -21.36 1.18 -6.59
N GLU A 122 -21.18 2.41 -6.12
CA GLU A 122 -21.28 3.61 -6.94
C GLU A 122 -20.16 3.69 -8.00
N GLY A 123 -19.03 3.04 -7.74
CA GLY A 123 -17.85 3.06 -8.60
C GLY A 123 -16.99 4.32 -8.45
N TYR A 124 -17.25 5.12 -7.42
CA TYR A 124 -16.46 6.31 -7.05
C TYR A 124 -16.52 6.56 -5.55
N LEU A 125 -15.56 7.33 -5.03
CA LEU A 125 -15.54 7.75 -3.62
C LEU A 125 -16.77 8.59 -3.33
N ASN A 126 -17.77 7.98 -2.65
CA ASN A 126 -19.09 8.55 -2.48
C ASN A 126 -19.13 9.75 -1.51
N GLU A 127 -20.29 10.41 -1.41
CA GLU A 127 -20.45 11.64 -0.62
C GLU A 127 -20.30 11.43 0.90
N ARG A 128 -20.49 10.21 1.38
CA ARG A 128 -20.31 9.86 2.80
C ARG A 128 -18.86 9.55 3.17
N SER A 129 -17.99 9.45 2.19
CA SER A 129 -16.56 9.18 2.41
C SER A 129 -15.82 10.50 2.56
N LEU A 130 -15.18 10.67 3.71
CA LEU A 130 -14.34 11.83 4.01
C LEU A 130 -12.93 11.59 3.46
N SER A 131 -12.44 12.51 2.64
CA SER A 131 -11.07 12.40 2.14
C SER A 131 -10.06 12.92 3.19
N ILE A 132 -8.97 12.17 3.38
CA ILE A 132 -7.84 12.61 4.21
C ILE A 132 -7.26 13.95 3.71
N ALA A 133 -7.23 14.17 2.40
CA ALA A 133 -6.77 15.43 1.82
C ALA A 133 -7.70 16.60 2.19
N GLU A 134 -9.02 16.38 2.20
CA GLU A 134 -10.00 17.38 2.65
C GLU A 134 -9.74 17.77 4.12
N VAL A 135 -9.58 16.78 4.99
CA VAL A 135 -9.33 17.03 6.42
C VAL A 135 -8.00 17.78 6.64
N LEU A 136 -6.94 17.34 5.99
CA LEU A 136 -5.62 17.98 6.13
C LEU A 136 -5.62 19.40 5.58
N ARG A 137 -6.24 19.65 4.41
CA ARG A 137 -6.38 20.99 3.84
C ARG A 137 -7.11 21.93 4.77
N ASP A 138 -8.21 21.47 5.36
CA ASP A 138 -9.03 22.25 6.30
C ASP A 138 -8.27 22.56 7.60
N ASN A 139 -7.24 21.80 7.92
CA ASN A 139 -6.34 21.99 9.06
C ASN A 139 -4.99 22.63 8.67
N GLY A 140 -4.92 23.32 7.54
CA GLY A 140 -3.81 24.17 7.16
C GLY A 140 -2.71 23.51 6.36
N TYR A 141 -2.83 22.25 6.00
CA TYR A 141 -1.92 21.59 5.08
C TYR A 141 -2.14 22.05 3.63
N ARG A 142 -1.07 22.04 2.84
CA ARG A 142 -1.18 22.02 1.39
C ARG A 142 -1.25 20.57 0.94
N THR A 143 -2.10 20.28 -0.05
CA THR A 143 -2.43 18.91 -0.42
C THR A 143 -2.16 18.68 -1.90
N TYR A 144 -1.34 17.68 -2.21
CA TYR A 144 -0.85 17.38 -3.55
C TYR A 144 -1.05 15.92 -3.90
N ILE A 145 -1.46 15.63 -5.13
CA ILE A 145 -1.45 14.28 -5.70
C ILE A 145 -0.88 14.31 -7.10
N SER A 146 -0.05 13.32 -7.42
CA SER A 146 0.36 13.05 -8.79
C SER A 146 0.36 11.55 -9.07
N GLY A 147 -0.37 11.13 -10.12
CA GLY A 147 -0.47 9.74 -10.56
C GLY A 147 -1.88 9.19 -10.69
N LYS A 148 -2.08 7.93 -10.33
CA LYS A 148 -3.35 7.21 -10.44
C LYS A 148 -4.34 7.65 -9.36
N TRP A 149 -5.57 8.00 -9.79
CA TRP A 149 -6.69 8.29 -8.90
C TRP A 149 -7.57 7.07 -8.66
N HIS A 150 -8.24 6.57 -9.68
CA HIS A 150 -9.09 5.37 -9.71
C HIS A 150 -10.25 5.39 -8.71
N LEU A 151 -10.73 6.58 -8.31
CA LEU A 151 -11.81 6.79 -7.33
C LEU A 151 -12.91 7.71 -7.85
N GLY A 152 -13.06 7.82 -9.17
CA GLY A 152 -14.09 8.60 -9.85
C GLY A 152 -13.58 9.25 -11.13
N LEU A 153 -14.49 9.42 -12.10
CA LEU A 153 -14.17 9.83 -13.47
C LEU A 153 -14.71 11.20 -13.85
N THR A 154 -15.49 11.86 -12.95
CA THR A 154 -16.17 13.13 -13.24
C THR A 154 -15.51 14.29 -12.50
N PRO A 155 -15.77 15.54 -12.89
CA PRO A 155 -15.29 16.71 -12.15
C PRO A 155 -15.64 16.72 -10.67
N GLU A 156 -16.79 16.15 -10.29
CA GLU A 156 -17.29 16.10 -8.91
C GLU A 156 -16.62 14.99 -8.08
N THR A 157 -16.04 14.01 -8.74
CA THR A 157 -15.45 12.81 -8.11
C THR A 157 -13.95 12.68 -8.30
N ASN A 158 -13.31 13.61 -9.02
CA ASN A 158 -11.85 13.62 -9.22
C ASN A 158 -11.11 14.04 -7.93
N ALA A 159 -9.78 13.95 -7.95
CA ALA A 159 -8.93 14.27 -6.80
C ALA A 159 -9.07 15.72 -6.33
N GLN A 160 -9.23 16.69 -7.25
CA GLN A 160 -9.42 18.10 -6.92
C GLN A 160 -10.70 18.31 -6.08
N ALA A 161 -11.81 17.69 -6.49
CA ALA A 161 -13.08 17.75 -5.74
C ALA A 161 -12.98 17.07 -4.36
N LYS A 162 -12.05 16.13 -4.18
CA LYS A 162 -11.83 15.41 -2.93
C LYS A 162 -10.72 16.02 -2.05
N GLY A 163 -10.35 17.29 -2.29
CA GLY A 163 -9.58 18.09 -1.34
C GLY A 163 -8.10 18.25 -1.64
N PHE A 164 -7.61 17.88 -2.81
CA PHE A 164 -6.25 18.20 -3.23
C PHE A 164 -6.18 19.61 -3.82
N ASP A 165 -5.23 20.43 -3.35
CA ASP A 165 -5.00 21.79 -3.87
C ASP A 165 -4.41 21.76 -5.28
N HIS A 166 -3.47 20.83 -5.51
CA HIS A 166 -2.91 20.55 -6.83
C HIS A 166 -2.94 19.06 -7.13
N SER A 167 -3.33 18.74 -8.35
CA SER A 167 -3.50 17.36 -8.79
C SER A 167 -3.11 17.20 -10.26
N PHE A 168 -2.27 16.23 -10.58
CA PHE A 168 -2.12 15.68 -11.92
C PHE A 168 -2.46 14.20 -11.87
N THR A 169 -3.62 13.80 -12.41
CA THR A 169 -4.12 12.44 -12.19
C THR A 169 -4.60 11.75 -13.45
N LEU A 170 -4.28 10.45 -13.54
CA LEU A 170 -4.97 9.47 -14.38
C LEU A 170 -6.23 9.03 -13.63
N LEU A 171 -7.41 9.29 -14.20
CA LEU A 171 -8.69 8.98 -13.54
C LEU A 171 -9.02 7.49 -13.53
N GLN A 172 -8.64 6.74 -14.56
CA GLN A 172 -8.86 5.29 -14.71
C GLN A 172 -7.84 4.46 -13.91
N GLY A 173 -8.08 3.16 -13.87
CA GLY A 173 -7.22 2.19 -13.19
C GLY A 173 -5.88 1.95 -13.86
N LEU A 174 -5.78 2.19 -15.16
CA LEU A 174 -4.55 1.97 -15.95
C LEU A 174 -4.52 2.82 -17.21
N ASP A 175 -3.33 2.98 -17.74
CA ASP A 175 -3.04 3.49 -19.09
C ASP A 175 -1.68 2.96 -19.57
N LEU A 176 -1.33 3.19 -20.83
CA LEU A 176 0.02 2.98 -21.32
C LEU A 176 0.99 3.91 -20.58
N HIS A 177 2.18 3.41 -20.27
CA HIS A 177 3.19 4.22 -19.58
C HIS A 177 3.82 5.28 -20.47
N PHE A 178 3.78 5.09 -21.79
CA PHE A 178 4.22 6.06 -22.77
C PHE A 178 3.04 6.87 -23.35
N LYS A 179 3.35 8.10 -23.83
CA LYS A 179 2.40 8.91 -24.61
C LYS A 179 2.01 8.19 -25.90
N GLN A 180 2.99 7.59 -26.56
CA GLN A 180 2.81 6.93 -27.84
C GLN A 180 1.96 5.67 -27.68
N ALA A 181 1.08 5.44 -28.63
CA ALA A 181 0.24 4.26 -28.74
C ALA A 181 0.05 3.87 -30.20
N PRO A 182 -0.13 2.59 -30.53
CA PRO A 182 -0.54 2.18 -31.87
C PRO A 182 -1.84 2.86 -32.29
N THR A 183 -1.96 3.25 -33.56
CA THR A 183 -3.15 3.96 -34.07
C THR A 183 -4.45 3.14 -33.94
N ALA A 184 -4.35 1.81 -34.02
CA ALA A 184 -5.49 0.91 -33.86
C ALA A 184 -5.96 0.78 -32.40
N TYR A 185 -5.13 1.15 -31.41
CA TYR A 185 -5.46 1.05 -30.01
C TYR A 185 -6.41 2.18 -29.58
N LYS A 186 -7.60 1.81 -29.13
CA LYS A 186 -8.58 2.76 -28.59
C LYS A 186 -8.24 3.07 -27.14
N ARG A 187 -7.40 4.07 -26.93
CA ARG A 187 -7.00 4.52 -25.59
C ARG A 187 -8.19 5.14 -24.85
N ASN A 188 -8.47 4.65 -23.64
CA ASN A 188 -9.56 5.13 -22.80
C ASN A 188 -9.04 5.76 -21.49
N ALA A 189 -7.98 6.54 -21.59
CA ALA A 189 -7.39 7.22 -20.46
C ALA A 189 -7.79 8.69 -20.41
N THR A 190 -8.09 9.19 -19.23
CA THR A 190 -8.38 10.60 -18.97
C THR A 190 -7.39 11.12 -17.95
N TYR A 191 -6.57 12.08 -18.35
CA TYR A 191 -5.72 12.84 -17.44
C TYR A 191 -6.40 14.14 -17.06
N THR A 192 -6.20 14.55 -15.81
CA THR A 192 -6.64 15.86 -15.31
C THR A 192 -5.50 16.57 -14.60
N GLU A 193 -5.45 17.89 -14.74
CA GLU A 193 -4.58 18.77 -13.94
C GLU A 193 -5.46 19.80 -13.24
N ASP A 194 -5.38 19.87 -11.91
CA ASP A 194 -6.23 20.73 -11.06
C ASP A 194 -7.71 20.62 -11.44
N GLY A 195 -8.18 19.38 -11.61
CA GLY A 195 -9.57 19.04 -11.94
C GLY A 195 -9.97 19.24 -13.41
N LYS A 196 -9.11 19.83 -14.25
CA LYS A 196 -9.39 20.07 -15.66
C LYS A 196 -8.77 18.98 -16.53
N GLN A 197 -9.51 18.53 -17.54
CA GLN A 197 -9.00 17.51 -18.45
C GLN A 197 -7.79 18.02 -19.24
N VAL A 198 -6.78 17.16 -19.32
CA VAL A 198 -5.56 17.36 -20.13
C VAL A 198 -5.61 16.44 -21.34
N ALA A 199 -5.48 17.01 -22.53
CA ALA A 199 -5.42 16.21 -23.76
C ALA A 199 -4.11 15.39 -23.78
N ILE A 200 -4.20 14.10 -24.10
CA ILE A 200 -3.01 13.24 -24.22
C ILE A 200 -2.01 13.80 -25.26
N SER A 201 -2.53 14.41 -26.34
CA SER A 201 -1.69 15.05 -27.36
C SER A 201 -0.83 16.19 -26.81
N SER A 202 -1.26 16.88 -25.73
CA SER A 202 -0.51 17.96 -25.12
C SER A 202 0.56 17.50 -24.11
N LEU A 203 0.58 16.20 -23.76
CA LEU A 203 1.67 15.65 -22.95
C LEU A 203 3.00 15.73 -23.74
N PRO A 204 4.15 15.87 -23.07
CA PRO A 204 5.44 15.94 -23.75
C PRO A 204 5.73 14.65 -24.55
N ASP A 205 6.57 14.75 -25.59
CA ASP A 205 6.84 13.60 -26.45
C ASP A 205 7.67 12.51 -25.78
N ASP A 206 8.43 12.85 -24.76
CA ASP A 206 9.19 11.95 -23.90
C ASP A 206 8.40 11.51 -22.66
N PHE A 207 7.07 11.72 -22.64
CA PHE A 207 6.23 11.30 -21.53
C PHE A 207 6.41 9.81 -21.23
N PHE A 208 6.81 9.53 -20.00
CA PHE A 208 6.72 8.23 -19.35
C PHE A 208 6.06 8.44 -17.98
N SER A 209 5.00 7.70 -17.70
CA SER A 209 4.09 7.98 -16.55
C SER A 209 4.83 8.19 -15.24
N THR A 210 5.72 7.27 -14.85
CA THR A 210 6.47 7.34 -13.58
C THR A 210 7.33 8.60 -13.49
N ASN A 211 8.05 8.94 -14.57
CA ASN A 211 8.90 10.13 -14.61
C ASN A 211 8.05 11.40 -14.51
N TYR A 212 7.01 11.47 -15.33
CA TYR A 212 6.16 12.67 -15.41
C TYR A 212 5.34 12.92 -14.16
N PHE A 213 4.84 11.86 -13.51
CA PHE A 213 4.17 11.99 -12.22
C PHE A 213 5.12 12.56 -11.15
N THR A 214 6.37 12.13 -11.17
CA THR A 214 7.41 12.67 -10.29
C THR A 214 7.68 14.15 -10.58
N ASP A 215 7.80 14.54 -11.85
CA ASP A 215 8.02 15.93 -12.27
C ASP A 215 6.89 16.85 -11.80
N LYS A 216 5.64 16.41 -11.96
CA LYS A 216 4.46 17.14 -11.46
C LYS A 216 4.47 17.27 -9.94
N LEU A 217 4.73 16.19 -9.21
CA LEU A 217 4.80 16.25 -7.75
C LEU A 217 5.88 17.21 -7.26
N LEU A 218 7.08 17.14 -7.86
CA LEU A 218 8.18 18.05 -7.56
C LEU A 218 7.82 19.51 -7.85
N SER A 219 7.14 19.78 -8.95
CA SER A 219 6.63 21.10 -9.31
C SER A 219 5.65 21.64 -8.26
N TYR A 220 4.73 20.81 -7.75
CA TYR A 220 3.77 21.20 -6.71
C TYR A 220 4.47 21.46 -5.37
N LEU A 221 5.42 20.61 -4.98
CA LEU A 221 6.23 20.83 -3.78
C LEU A 221 7.02 22.13 -3.87
N GLU A 222 7.64 22.42 -5.03
CA GLU A 222 8.37 23.67 -5.27
C GLU A 222 7.47 24.90 -5.17
N SER A 223 6.27 24.86 -5.73
CA SER A 223 5.31 25.97 -5.67
C SER A 223 4.91 26.32 -4.24
N GLY A 224 4.89 25.33 -3.35
CA GLY A 224 4.45 25.46 -1.96
C GLY A 224 5.57 25.71 -0.95
N LYS A 225 6.84 25.59 -1.31
CA LYS A 225 7.96 25.51 -0.34
C LYS A 225 8.09 26.72 0.59
N ASN A 226 7.73 27.91 0.11
CA ASN A 226 7.84 29.17 0.87
C ASN A 226 6.54 29.55 1.61
N SER A 227 5.51 28.68 1.62
CA SER A 227 4.22 28.98 2.24
C SER A 227 4.24 28.99 3.77
N GLY A 228 5.27 28.40 4.38
CA GLY A 228 5.33 28.18 5.83
C GLY A 228 4.38 27.09 6.35
N LYS A 229 3.55 26.49 5.46
CA LYS A 229 2.58 25.44 5.80
C LYS A 229 3.17 24.06 5.56
N PRO A 230 2.79 23.04 6.37
CA PRO A 230 3.12 21.66 6.07
C PRO A 230 2.39 21.20 4.81
N PHE A 231 2.86 20.12 4.20
CA PHE A 231 2.21 19.50 3.04
C PHE A 231 1.80 18.06 3.32
N PHE A 232 0.76 17.62 2.63
CA PHE A 232 0.44 16.22 2.34
C PHE A 232 0.62 15.98 0.85
N ALA A 233 1.57 15.13 0.48
CA ALA A 233 1.89 14.78 -0.90
C ALA A 233 1.63 13.29 -1.12
N TYR A 234 0.77 12.97 -2.07
CA TYR A 234 0.46 11.59 -2.47
C TYR A 234 1.07 11.30 -3.85
N ALA A 235 2.18 10.56 -3.85
CA ALA A 235 2.81 10.02 -5.04
C ALA A 235 2.14 8.68 -5.41
N ALA A 236 1.14 8.71 -6.27
CA ALA A 236 0.29 7.58 -6.63
C ALA A 236 0.73 6.97 -7.96
N TYR A 237 1.84 6.24 -7.96
CA TYR A 237 2.40 5.68 -9.18
C TYR A 237 1.51 4.61 -9.80
N THR A 238 1.62 4.46 -11.14
CA THR A 238 1.04 3.35 -11.90
C THR A 238 2.04 2.22 -12.12
N ALA A 239 3.31 2.41 -11.80
CA ALA A 239 4.34 1.38 -11.91
C ALA A 239 4.33 0.48 -10.64
N PRO A 240 4.59 -0.83 -10.83
CA PRO A 240 4.88 -1.59 -12.06
C PRO A 240 3.66 -2.28 -12.72
N HIS A 241 2.43 -1.73 -12.58
CA HIS A 241 1.21 -2.27 -13.21
C HIS A 241 1.39 -2.46 -14.73
N TRP A 242 0.76 -3.49 -15.30
CA TRP A 242 0.74 -3.71 -16.75
C TRP A 242 0.04 -2.58 -17.53
N PRO A 243 0.34 -2.39 -18.85
CA PRO A 243 1.32 -3.16 -19.64
C PRO A 243 2.74 -2.92 -19.16
N ILE A 244 3.55 -3.99 -19.12
CA ILE A 244 4.95 -3.84 -18.71
C ILE A 244 5.73 -3.09 -19.78
N GLN A 245 6.08 -1.85 -19.48
CA GLN A 245 6.79 -0.91 -20.35
C GLN A 245 7.84 -0.16 -19.54
N ALA A 246 9.04 0.02 -20.08
CA ALA A 246 10.12 0.72 -19.38
C ALA A 246 10.90 1.65 -20.33
N PRO A 247 11.44 2.79 -19.82
CA PRO A 247 12.35 3.62 -20.58
C PRO A 247 13.56 2.82 -21.09
N ALA A 248 14.14 3.24 -22.20
CA ALA A 248 15.20 2.49 -22.89
C ALA A 248 16.38 2.14 -21.97
N GLU A 249 16.77 3.06 -21.09
CA GLU A 249 17.86 2.91 -20.15
C GLU A 249 17.61 1.87 -19.04
N TYR A 250 16.36 1.44 -18.81
CA TYR A 250 16.00 0.42 -17.82
C TYR A 250 15.71 -0.95 -18.46
N ARG A 251 15.31 -0.99 -19.73
CA ARG A 251 14.84 -2.21 -20.40
C ARG A 251 15.85 -3.36 -20.44
N ASP A 252 17.14 -3.06 -20.49
CA ASP A 252 18.18 -4.06 -20.68
C ASP A 252 19.09 -4.28 -19.46
N ARG A 253 18.77 -3.63 -18.32
CA ARG A 253 19.59 -3.75 -17.09
C ARG A 253 19.58 -5.14 -16.49
N TYR A 254 18.50 -5.88 -16.69
CA TYR A 254 18.30 -7.21 -16.12
C TYR A 254 18.47 -8.33 -17.13
N ARG A 255 19.10 -8.06 -18.29
CA ARG A 255 19.33 -9.09 -19.32
C ARG A 255 20.01 -10.33 -18.75
N GLY A 256 19.34 -11.49 -18.93
CA GLY A 256 19.83 -12.80 -18.50
C GLY A 256 19.66 -13.13 -17.02
N VAL A 257 19.20 -12.18 -16.17
CA VAL A 257 19.00 -12.41 -14.74
C VAL A 257 17.94 -13.48 -14.49
N TYR A 258 16.91 -13.52 -15.31
CA TYR A 258 15.74 -14.39 -15.15
C TYR A 258 15.77 -15.67 -16.00
N ASP A 259 16.86 -15.91 -16.72
CA ASP A 259 17.06 -17.14 -17.51
C ASP A 259 17.12 -18.40 -16.65
N VAL A 260 17.41 -18.25 -15.37
CA VAL A 260 17.40 -19.33 -14.37
C VAL A 260 16.01 -19.83 -14.01
N GLY A 261 14.95 -19.06 -14.34
CA GLY A 261 13.54 -19.42 -14.17
C GLY A 261 12.93 -19.11 -12.82
N TYR A 262 11.61 -19.36 -12.74
CA TYR A 262 10.73 -18.98 -11.63
C TYR A 262 11.20 -19.52 -10.26
N ASP A 263 11.46 -20.84 -10.20
CA ASP A 263 11.73 -21.52 -8.93
C ASP A 263 13.07 -21.07 -8.33
N ALA A 264 14.08 -20.84 -9.17
CA ALA A 264 15.40 -20.37 -8.73
C ALA A 264 15.30 -18.98 -8.09
N ILE A 265 14.63 -18.03 -8.75
CA ILE A 265 14.43 -16.67 -8.25
C ILE A 265 13.58 -16.68 -6.98
N ARG A 266 12.46 -17.41 -6.98
CA ARG A 266 11.56 -17.51 -5.82
C ARG A 266 12.28 -18.04 -4.59
N ASN A 267 13.02 -19.13 -4.74
CA ASN A 267 13.77 -19.76 -3.65
C ASN A 267 14.88 -18.85 -3.11
N ALA A 268 15.56 -18.10 -3.99
CA ALA A 268 16.56 -17.12 -3.59
C ALA A 268 15.93 -15.98 -2.77
N ARG A 269 14.78 -15.45 -3.19
CA ARG A 269 14.04 -14.42 -2.46
C ARG A 269 13.60 -14.91 -1.08
N ILE A 270 13.01 -16.11 -0.97
CA ILE A 270 12.61 -16.71 0.31
C ILE A 270 13.81 -16.91 1.23
N ALA A 271 14.92 -17.43 0.71
CA ALA A 271 16.14 -17.58 1.50
C ALA A 271 16.65 -16.23 2.02
N ARG A 272 16.61 -15.19 1.20
CA ARG A 272 17.00 -13.84 1.58
C ARG A 272 16.05 -13.24 2.62
N GLN A 273 14.73 -13.44 2.51
CA GLN A 273 13.74 -13.00 3.50
C GLN A 273 14.01 -13.62 4.88
N LYS A 274 14.37 -14.92 4.94
CA LYS A 274 14.78 -15.59 6.18
C LYS A 274 16.05 -14.95 6.77
N GLN A 275 17.03 -14.64 5.95
CA GLN A 275 18.28 -13.96 6.38
C GLN A 275 18.02 -12.55 6.92
N LEU A 276 17.11 -11.82 6.31
CA LEU A 276 16.72 -10.47 6.71
C LEU A 276 15.80 -10.44 7.94
N GLY A 277 15.31 -11.61 8.41
CA GLY A 277 14.37 -11.69 9.53
C GLY A 277 12.95 -11.20 9.19
N LEU A 278 12.60 -11.11 7.90
CA LEU A 278 11.25 -10.76 7.46
C LEU A 278 10.25 -11.87 7.73
N ILE A 279 10.73 -13.11 7.68
CA ILE A 279 10.00 -14.33 8.00
C ILE A 279 10.84 -15.24 8.88
N PRO A 280 10.24 -16.10 9.73
CA PRO A 280 10.97 -17.05 10.56
C PRO A 280 11.83 -18.02 9.72
N ALA A 281 12.95 -18.48 10.28
CA ALA A 281 13.84 -19.44 9.60
C ALA A 281 13.13 -20.76 9.20
N ASN A 282 12.16 -21.19 10.00
CA ASN A 282 11.32 -22.38 9.77
C ASN A 282 10.05 -22.10 8.96
N PHE A 283 9.91 -20.91 8.38
CA PHE A 283 8.73 -20.56 7.57
C PHE A 283 8.58 -21.54 6.40
N THR A 284 7.36 -22.06 6.24
CA THR A 284 6.97 -22.88 5.09
C THR A 284 6.28 -21.95 4.07
N ALA A 285 6.90 -21.77 2.93
CA ALA A 285 6.34 -20.96 1.86
C ALA A 285 5.24 -21.73 1.11
N ALA A 286 4.25 -21.00 0.59
CA ALA A 286 3.24 -21.57 -0.29
C ALA A 286 3.89 -22.33 -1.46
N GLU A 287 3.34 -23.47 -1.84
CA GLU A 287 3.74 -24.12 -3.08
C GLU A 287 3.14 -23.33 -4.28
N PRO A 288 3.87 -23.24 -5.39
CA PRO A 288 3.32 -22.67 -6.61
C PRO A 288 2.07 -23.42 -7.04
N ILE A 289 1.05 -22.69 -7.49
CA ILE A 289 -0.19 -23.31 -7.96
C ILE A 289 0.14 -24.15 -9.20
N ALA A 290 -0.35 -25.38 -9.22
CA ALA A 290 -0.20 -26.25 -10.39
C ALA A 290 -0.78 -25.54 -11.63
N THR A 291 0.00 -25.48 -12.69
CA THR A 291 -0.32 -24.74 -13.91
C THR A 291 -1.57 -25.22 -14.64
N GLU A 292 -1.95 -26.47 -14.42
CA GLU A 292 -3.19 -27.06 -14.91
C GLU A 292 -4.46 -26.48 -14.27
N ASN A 293 -4.33 -25.92 -13.07
CA ASN A 293 -5.42 -25.28 -12.32
C ASN A 293 -5.41 -23.75 -12.44
N ALA A 294 -4.38 -23.17 -13.06
CA ALA A 294 -4.38 -21.73 -13.30
C ALA A 294 -5.28 -21.38 -14.49
N PRO A 295 -5.97 -20.22 -14.48
CA PRO A 295 -6.83 -19.78 -15.59
C PRO A 295 -6.09 -19.72 -16.93
N GLN A 296 -4.78 -19.65 -16.87
CA GLN A 296 -3.88 -19.62 -18.00
C GLN A 296 -2.79 -20.66 -17.75
N LYS A 297 -2.78 -21.69 -18.58
CA LYS A 297 -1.88 -22.83 -18.50
C LYS A 297 -0.43 -22.43 -18.75
N TYR A 298 0.24 -21.91 -17.73
CA TYR A 298 1.68 -21.67 -17.77
C TYR A 298 2.42 -22.91 -17.24
N GLY A 299 3.18 -23.55 -18.11
CA GLY A 299 3.99 -24.72 -17.76
C GLY A 299 5.03 -24.42 -16.68
N LYS A 300 5.56 -25.47 -16.07
CA LYS A 300 6.76 -25.35 -15.25
C LYS A 300 7.92 -24.89 -16.13
N TRP A 301 8.87 -24.13 -15.56
CA TRP A 301 9.98 -23.59 -16.33
C TRP A 301 10.66 -24.61 -17.24
N ASN A 302 10.88 -25.84 -16.74
CA ASN A 302 11.56 -26.91 -17.50
C ASN A 302 10.71 -27.48 -18.63
N GLU A 303 9.40 -27.26 -18.63
CA GLU A 303 8.46 -27.73 -19.66
C GLU A 303 8.29 -26.71 -20.80
N LEU A 304 8.78 -25.48 -20.62
CA LEU A 304 8.70 -24.42 -21.63
C LEU A 304 9.70 -24.64 -22.75
N SER A 305 9.32 -24.28 -23.98
CA SER A 305 10.26 -24.19 -25.10
C SER A 305 11.29 -23.09 -24.88
N ALA A 306 12.35 -23.08 -25.67
CA ALA A 306 13.40 -22.05 -25.59
C ALA A 306 12.81 -20.64 -25.84
N GLU A 307 11.90 -20.51 -26.80
CA GLU A 307 11.23 -19.26 -27.13
C GLU A 307 10.29 -18.78 -26.00
N GLN A 308 9.57 -19.73 -25.38
CA GLN A 308 8.72 -19.42 -24.23
C GLN A 308 9.56 -18.93 -23.03
N LYS A 309 10.66 -19.66 -22.71
CA LYS A 309 11.61 -19.24 -21.66
C LYS A 309 12.17 -17.85 -21.91
N ALA A 310 12.59 -17.59 -23.13
CA ALA A 310 13.13 -16.27 -23.50
C ALA A 310 12.07 -15.15 -23.32
N LEU A 311 10.82 -15.42 -23.70
CA LEU A 311 9.72 -14.43 -23.54
C LEU A 311 9.39 -14.23 -22.05
N GLU A 312 9.29 -15.31 -21.26
CA GLU A 312 9.01 -15.22 -19.83
C GLU A 312 10.13 -14.50 -19.08
N ALA A 313 11.40 -14.83 -19.35
CA ALA A 313 12.54 -14.11 -18.79
C ALA A 313 12.46 -12.62 -19.15
N ARG A 314 12.20 -12.32 -20.42
CA ARG A 314 12.09 -10.94 -20.92
C ARG A 314 10.99 -10.14 -20.23
N ARG A 315 9.84 -10.73 -19.95
CA ARG A 315 8.74 -10.08 -19.21
C ARG A 315 9.21 -9.63 -17.83
N MET A 316 9.88 -10.51 -17.09
CA MET A 316 10.36 -10.18 -15.75
C MET A 316 11.53 -9.18 -15.77
N GLU A 317 12.41 -9.22 -16.78
CA GLU A 317 13.46 -8.21 -17.00
C GLU A 317 12.86 -6.80 -17.13
N ILE A 318 11.78 -6.66 -17.93
CA ILE A 318 11.10 -5.37 -18.11
C ILE A 318 10.40 -4.93 -16.82
N TYR A 319 9.71 -5.84 -16.14
CA TYR A 319 9.09 -5.56 -14.84
C TYR A 319 10.12 -5.06 -13.83
N ALA A 320 11.25 -5.73 -13.72
CA ALA A 320 12.35 -5.31 -12.84
C ALA A 320 12.89 -3.91 -13.23
N GLY A 321 13.00 -3.63 -14.52
CA GLY A 321 13.36 -2.28 -15.02
C GLY A 321 12.33 -1.21 -14.65
N MET A 322 11.03 -1.54 -14.63
CA MET A 322 9.99 -0.61 -14.16
C MET A 322 10.11 -0.34 -12.65
N VAL A 323 10.38 -1.38 -11.84
CA VAL A 323 10.58 -1.23 -10.38
C VAL A 323 11.82 -0.38 -10.08
N GLU A 324 12.93 -0.61 -10.79
CA GLU A 324 14.13 0.22 -10.63
C GLU A 324 13.90 1.68 -11.06
N ASN A 325 13.15 1.92 -12.14
CA ASN A 325 12.76 3.27 -12.54
C ASN A 325 11.88 3.94 -11.48
N LEU A 326 10.95 3.20 -10.88
CA LEU A 326 10.13 3.69 -9.77
C LEU A 326 11.00 4.10 -8.58
N ASP A 327 11.92 3.24 -8.15
CA ASP A 327 12.87 3.53 -7.06
C ASP A 327 13.71 4.79 -7.35
N ALA A 328 14.22 4.92 -8.57
CA ALA A 328 14.99 6.10 -8.98
C ALA A 328 14.15 7.39 -8.89
N ASN A 329 12.89 7.36 -9.26
CA ASN A 329 11.96 8.49 -9.16
C ASN A 329 11.60 8.82 -7.71
N ILE A 330 11.41 7.82 -6.85
CA ILE A 330 11.26 8.02 -5.40
C ILE A 330 12.53 8.69 -4.85
N GLY A 331 13.71 8.25 -5.28
CA GLY A 331 14.99 8.88 -4.95
C GLY A 331 15.03 10.37 -5.31
N ARG A 332 14.48 10.77 -6.46
CA ARG A 332 14.37 12.19 -6.86
C ARG A 332 13.52 13.00 -5.87
N VAL A 333 12.39 12.45 -5.41
CA VAL A 333 11.54 13.11 -4.41
C VAL A 333 12.28 13.22 -3.07
N ILE A 334 12.89 12.14 -2.59
CA ILE A 334 13.67 12.14 -1.33
C ILE A 334 14.82 13.16 -1.40
N GLN A 335 15.56 13.21 -2.50
CA GLN A 335 16.65 14.17 -2.69
C GLN A 335 16.13 15.61 -2.73
N TYR A 336 14.97 15.86 -3.33
CA TYR A 336 14.33 17.18 -3.30
C TYR A 336 14.03 17.59 -1.85
N LEU A 337 13.44 16.71 -1.04
CA LEU A 337 13.15 16.98 0.36
C LEU A 337 14.44 17.26 1.16
N LYS A 338 15.50 16.47 0.94
CA LYS A 338 16.81 16.67 1.61
C LYS A 338 17.44 18.03 1.23
N ARG A 339 17.46 18.39 -0.05
CA ARG A 339 18.02 19.67 -0.53
C ARG A 339 17.28 20.91 -0.01
N ASN A 340 15.98 20.76 0.26
CA ASN A 340 15.15 21.86 0.76
C ASN A 340 14.93 21.81 2.28
N HIS A 341 15.71 21.00 3.03
CA HIS A 341 15.62 20.86 4.50
C HIS A 341 14.21 20.48 4.99
N LEU A 342 13.47 19.71 4.18
CA LEU A 342 12.11 19.24 4.49
C LEU A 342 12.10 17.78 4.99
N TYR A 343 13.13 17.00 4.63
CA TYR A 343 13.20 15.55 4.83
C TYR A 343 13.09 15.16 6.31
N ASP A 344 13.81 15.85 7.18
CA ASP A 344 13.84 15.50 8.60
C ASP A 344 12.47 15.67 9.26
N ASN A 345 11.70 16.70 8.89
CA ASN A 345 10.35 16.92 9.40
C ASN A 345 9.28 16.31 8.47
N THR A 346 9.57 15.21 7.80
CA THR A 346 8.61 14.52 6.93
C THR A 346 8.35 13.11 7.43
N LEU A 347 7.06 12.78 7.64
CA LEU A 347 6.55 11.42 7.82
C LEU A 347 6.41 10.81 6.43
N ILE A 348 7.14 9.72 6.17
CA ILE A 348 7.16 9.07 4.85
C ILE A 348 6.57 7.67 4.96
N PHE A 349 5.60 7.36 4.11
CA PHE A 349 5.08 6.02 3.88
C PHE A 349 5.44 5.56 2.47
N PHE A 350 5.87 4.33 2.35
CA PHE A 350 5.93 3.61 1.09
C PHE A 350 5.14 2.31 1.21
N VAL A 351 4.21 2.05 0.27
CA VAL A 351 3.39 0.83 0.21
C VAL A 351 3.09 0.43 -1.23
N SER A 352 2.63 -0.81 -1.44
CA SER A 352 1.88 -1.20 -2.65
C SER A 352 0.38 -1.20 -2.35
N ASP A 353 -0.46 -0.99 -3.37
CA ASP A 353 -1.92 -1.00 -3.21
C ASP A 353 -2.54 -2.40 -3.17
N ASN A 354 -1.84 -3.41 -3.64
CA ASN A 354 -2.20 -4.83 -3.52
C ASN A 354 -0.95 -5.69 -3.80
N GLY A 355 -1.10 -7.00 -3.72
CA GLY A 355 -0.07 -7.94 -4.17
C GLY A 355 0.13 -7.92 -5.70
N ALA A 356 1.10 -8.70 -6.18
CA ALA A 356 1.44 -8.80 -7.59
C ALA A 356 0.25 -9.21 -8.47
N GLU A 357 0.18 -8.75 -9.72
CA GLU A 357 -0.86 -9.13 -10.68
C GLU A 357 -0.51 -10.43 -11.41
N GLY A 358 -1.30 -11.47 -11.18
CA GLY A 358 -1.12 -12.79 -11.83
C GLY A 358 -2.07 -13.05 -12.99
N PHE A 359 -3.14 -12.28 -13.14
CA PHE A 359 -4.11 -12.50 -14.21
C PHE A 359 -3.71 -11.79 -15.51
N ILE A 360 -3.94 -12.45 -16.64
CA ILE A 360 -3.86 -11.83 -17.97
C ILE A 360 -5.26 -11.37 -18.35
N ARG A 361 -5.46 -10.08 -18.42
CA ARG A 361 -6.78 -9.46 -18.64
C ARG A 361 -6.90 -8.94 -20.06
N GLY A 362 -7.30 -9.82 -20.97
CA GLY A 362 -7.50 -9.50 -22.38
C GLY A 362 -6.31 -9.88 -23.28
N ASN A 363 -6.56 -9.85 -24.58
CA ASN A 363 -5.57 -10.15 -25.60
C ASN A 363 -5.37 -8.89 -26.45
N TYR A 364 -4.31 -8.12 -26.13
CA TYR A 364 -3.92 -6.94 -26.90
C TYR A 364 -2.76 -7.32 -27.82
N GLY A 365 -3.10 -7.90 -28.98
CA GLY A 365 -2.15 -8.33 -30.00
C GLY A 365 -2.15 -7.45 -31.25
N ALA A 366 -1.83 -8.06 -32.36
CA ALA A 366 -1.68 -7.37 -33.66
C ALA A 366 -2.97 -6.66 -34.12
N GLU A 367 -4.17 -7.17 -33.75
CA GLU A 367 -5.45 -6.52 -34.07
C GLU A 367 -5.62 -5.16 -33.37
N SER A 368 -4.93 -4.95 -32.26
CA SER A 368 -4.86 -3.66 -31.56
C SER A 368 -3.63 -2.84 -31.97
N GLY A 369 -2.85 -3.32 -32.93
CA GLY A 369 -1.65 -2.66 -33.47
C GLY A 369 -0.40 -2.83 -32.62
N PHE A 370 -0.42 -3.67 -31.54
CA PHE A 370 0.77 -3.94 -30.75
C PHE A 370 1.64 -5.04 -31.39
N ASP A 371 2.95 -4.80 -31.35
CA ASP A 371 3.97 -5.77 -31.71
C ASP A 371 4.52 -6.44 -30.44
N ASN A 372 4.02 -7.64 -30.15
CA ASN A 372 4.38 -8.41 -28.96
C ASN A 372 5.55 -9.40 -29.21
N ASN A 373 6.35 -9.20 -30.27
CA ASN A 373 7.56 -9.99 -30.49
C ASN A 373 8.61 -9.75 -29.38
N LEU A 374 9.41 -10.78 -29.09
CA LEU A 374 10.41 -10.79 -28.02
C LEU A 374 11.28 -9.52 -27.96
N ASN A 375 11.77 -9.06 -29.10
CA ASN A 375 12.66 -7.89 -29.17
C ASN A 375 11.95 -6.56 -28.89
N ASN A 376 10.62 -6.55 -28.92
CA ASN A 376 9.83 -5.35 -28.74
C ASN A 376 9.22 -5.23 -27.32
N VAL A 377 9.31 -6.28 -26.51
CA VAL A 377 8.79 -6.29 -25.13
C VAL A 377 9.35 -5.12 -24.34
N GLY A 378 8.45 -4.36 -23.70
CA GLY A 378 8.80 -3.21 -22.88
C GLY A 378 8.83 -1.86 -23.59
N THR A 379 8.56 -1.82 -24.92
CA THR A 379 8.47 -0.57 -25.69
C THR A 379 7.05 0.00 -25.69
N ALA A 380 6.89 1.22 -26.18
CA ALA A 380 5.58 1.86 -26.35
C ALA A 380 4.62 1.11 -27.28
N SER A 381 5.15 0.28 -28.18
CA SER A 381 4.38 -0.51 -29.15
C SER A 381 4.14 -1.95 -28.71
N SER A 382 4.48 -2.33 -27.47
CA SER A 382 4.21 -3.67 -26.93
C SER A 382 3.18 -3.62 -25.80
N TYR A 383 2.45 -4.74 -25.61
CA TYR A 383 1.48 -4.89 -24.53
C TYR A 383 1.63 -6.29 -23.91
N HIS A 384 2.33 -6.35 -22.82
CA HIS A 384 2.58 -7.58 -22.09
C HIS A 384 2.16 -7.48 -20.62
N TYR A 385 1.84 -8.64 -20.05
CA TYR A 385 1.64 -8.88 -18.63
C TYR A 385 2.84 -9.64 -18.08
N VAL A 386 3.08 -9.53 -16.79
CA VAL A 386 4.14 -10.31 -16.15
C VAL A 386 3.76 -11.81 -16.06
N GLY A 387 2.47 -12.08 -15.81
CA GLY A 387 1.91 -13.43 -15.79
C GLY A 387 1.96 -14.12 -14.43
N PRO A 388 1.16 -15.20 -14.26
CA PRO A 388 0.90 -15.80 -12.95
C PRO A 388 2.14 -16.41 -12.29
N ARG A 389 3.05 -17.03 -13.06
CA ARG A 389 4.25 -17.65 -12.50
C ARG A 389 5.22 -16.62 -11.89
N TRP A 390 5.39 -15.48 -12.55
CA TRP A 390 6.16 -14.38 -11.99
C TRP A 390 5.42 -13.66 -10.87
N ALA A 391 4.09 -13.62 -10.90
CA ALA A 391 3.31 -13.11 -9.77
C ALA A 391 3.52 -13.96 -8.50
N GLU A 392 3.61 -15.29 -8.61
CA GLU A 392 3.97 -16.18 -7.49
C GLU A 392 5.39 -15.92 -6.96
N VAL A 393 6.32 -15.52 -7.84
CA VAL A 393 7.68 -15.11 -7.44
C VAL A 393 7.60 -13.80 -6.68
N SER A 394 6.88 -12.81 -7.21
CA SER A 394 6.74 -11.48 -6.61
C SER A 394 5.94 -11.49 -5.30
N ALA A 395 4.94 -12.38 -5.17
CA ALA A 395 4.15 -12.57 -3.95
C ALA A 395 4.88 -13.41 -2.88
N ALA A 396 6.03 -14.05 -3.23
CA ALA A 396 6.74 -14.93 -2.30
C ALA A 396 6.99 -14.25 -0.95
N PRO A 397 6.77 -14.95 0.17
CA PRO A 397 6.57 -16.38 0.33
C PRO A 397 5.09 -16.81 0.40
N PHE A 398 4.17 -15.89 0.12
CA PHE A 398 2.74 -16.04 0.35
C PHE A 398 2.00 -16.75 -0.79
N HIS A 399 0.77 -17.16 -0.51
CA HIS A 399 -0.11 -17.88 -1.41
C HIS A 399 -0.92 -16.92 -2.28
N LEU A 400 -1.05 -17.24 -3.59
CA LEU A 400 -1.84 -16.50 -4.55
C LEU A 400 -1.30 -15.07 -4.83
N TRP A 401 -2.15 -14.23 -5.43
CA TRP A 401 -1.85 -12.89 -5.93
C TRP A 401 -3.12 -12.02 -5.97
N LYS A 402 -3.01 -10.80 -6.46
CA LYS A 402 -4.08 -9.81 -6.63
C LYS A 402 -5.42 -10.43 -7.05
N ASP A 403 -6.55 -9.87 -6.55
CA ASP A 403 -7.92 -10.29 -6.86
C ASP A 403 -8.29 -11.69 -6.34
N THR A 404 -7.58 -12.16 -5.29
CA THR A 404 -7.85 -13.40 -4.59
C THR A 404 -7.97 -13.16 -3.08
N ALA A 405 -8.33 -14.20 -2.31
CA ALA A 405 -8.41 -14.13 -0.84
C ALA A 405 -7.12 -14.61 -0.13
N GLY A 406 -6.07 -14.97 -0.88
CA GLY A 406 -4.80 -15.44 -0.33
C GLY A 406 -3.96 -14.33 0.29
N GLU A 407 -3.02 -14.71 1.17
CA GLU A 407 -2.08 -13.75 1.77
C GLU A 407 -1.27 -12.98 0.73
N GLY A 408 -0.93 -13.59 -0.41
CA GLY A 408 -0.17 -12.92 -1.48
C GLY A 408 -0.97 -11.87 -2.26
N ALA A 409 -2.31 -11.81 -2.09
CA ALA A 409 -3.14 -10.76 -2.66
C ALA A 409 -3.14 -9.50 -1.80
N THR A 410 -3.17 -9.68 -0.48
CA THR A 410 -3.43 -8.60 0.47
C THR A 410 -2.20 -8.16 1.25
N THR A 411 -1.20 -9.04 1.45
CA THR A 411 0.05 -8.66 2.11
C THR A 411 0.96 -7.93 1.12
N ALA A 412 1.23 -6.67 1.40
CA ALA A 412 2.04 -5.79 0.56
C ALA A 412 3.28 -5.27 1.31
N PRO A 413 4.35 -4.87 0.58
CA PRO A 413 5.50 -4.25 1.23
C PRO A 413 5.10 -2.90 1.83
N ALA A 414 5.56 -2.62 3.07
CA ALA A 414 5.31 -1.36 3.74
C ALA A 414 6.53 -0.87 4.52
N ILE A 415 6.89 0.39 4.32
CA ILE A 415 7.99 1.09 4.98
C ILE A 415 7.46 2.40 5.54
N VAL A 416 7.78 2.71 6.80
CA VAL A 416 7.42 3.99 7.42
C VAL A 416 8.64 4.63 8.05
N LYS A 417 8.93 5.89 7.69
CA LYS A 417 9.95 6.73 8.33
C LYS A 417 9.29 7.87 9.07
N LEU A 418 9.57 7.97 10.35
CA LEU A 418 9.07 9.06 11.20
C LEU A 418 9.86 10.37 11.00
N PRO A 419 9.25 11.52 11.32
CA PRO A 419 9.99 12.77 11.43
C PRO A 419 11.18 12.61 12.39
N ASN A 420 12.33 13.19 12.00
CA ASN A 420 13.60 13.16 12.74
C ASN A 420 14.16 11.75 13.03
N GLN A 421 13.64 10.72 12.41
CA GLN A 421 14.20 9.37 12.51
C GLN A 421 15.40 9.23 11.58
N THR A 422 16.55 8.79 12.13
CA THR A 422 17.82 8.67 11.43
C THR A 422 18.40 7.26 11.47
N GLN A 423 17.69 6.32 12.11
CA GLN A 423 18.12 4.93 12.25
C GLN A 423 16.94 3.99 12.05
N ALA A 424 17.24 2.79 11.54
CA ALA A 424 16.27 1.72 11.41
C ALA A 424 15.66 1.37 12.77
N GLN A 425 14.37 1.05 12.76
CA GLN A 425 13.70 0.44 13.90
C GLN A 425 13.54 -1.07 13.67
N ALA A 426 13.29 -1.80 14.75
CA ALA A 426 12.99 -3.22 14.65
C ALA A 426 11.79 -3.47 13.72
N ILE A 427 11.86 -4.51 12.92
CA ILE A 427 10.78 -4.94 12.03
C ILE A 427 9.51 -5.16 12.87
N HIS A 428 8.38 -4.66 12.38
CA HIS A 428 7.07 -4.91 13.00
C HIS A 428 6.38 -6.08 12.29
N HIS A 429 6.10 -7.14 13.04
CA HIS A 429 5.47 -8.36 12.53
C HIS A 429 3.97 -8.45 12.85
N GLY A 430 3.40 -7.41 13.46
CA GLY A 430 1.97 -7.39 13.80
C GLY A 430 1.11 -6.92 12.63
N PHE A 431 -0.14 -7.34 12.66
CA PHE A 431 -1.13 -6.95 11.64
C PHE A 431 -1.32 -5.43 11.59
N ALA A 432 -1.18 -4.88 10.41
CA ALA A 432 -1.47 -3.50 10.04
C ALA A 432 -2.36 -3.49 8.79
N SER A 433 -3.19 -2.47 8.63
CA SER A 433 -4.08 -2.34 7.48
C SER A 433 -3.97 -0.95 6.83
N VAL A 434 -4.25 -0.87 5.55
CA VAL A 434 -4.35 0.40 4.83
C VAL A 434 -5.37 1.36 5.46
N LEU A 435 -6.43 0.85 6.08
CA LEU A 435 -7.40 1.63 6.86
C LEU A 435 -6.76 2.46 7.99
N ASP A 436 -5.64 1.99 8.51
CA ASP A 436 -4.94 2.58 9.66
C ASP A 436 -4.14 3.82 9.28
N VAL A 437 -3.87 4.01 8.00
CA VAL A 437 -3.10 5.17 7.50
C VAL A 437 -3.83 6.47 7.82
N PHE A 438 -5.14 6.51 7.59
CA PHE A 438 -5.96 7.70 7.85
C PHE A 438 -5.84 8.19 9.31
N PRO A 439 -6.16 7.41 10.35
CA PRO A 439 -6.01 7.85 11.73
C PRO A 439 -4.54 8.06 12.12
N THR A 440 -3.59 7.32 11.57
CA THR A 440 -2.15 7.51 11.85
C THR A 440 -1.68 8.89 11.38
N VAL A 441 -2.00 9.25 10.15
CA VAL A 441 -1.65 10.55 9.58
C VAL A 441 -2.26 11.69 10.37
N LEU A 442 -3.56 11.60 10.71
CA LEU A 442 -4.23 12.64 11.48
C LEU A 442 -3.65 12.78 12.89
N GLU A 443 -3.29 11.69 13.54
CA GLU A 443 -2.66 11.75 14.87
C GLU A 443 -1.27 12.40 14.83
N TYR A 444 -0.45 12.14 13.80
CA TYR A 444 0.82 12.86 13.61
C TYR A 444 0.61 14.34 13.24
N ALA A 445 -0.47 14.66 12.54
CA ALA A 445 -0.86 16.03 12.26
C ALA A 445 -1.52 16.74 13.47
N ASN A 446 -1.70 16.06 14.58
CA ASN A 446 -2.40 16.54 15.78
C ASN A 446 -3.86 16.97 15.46
N ILE A 447 -4.54 16.17 14.64
CA ILE A 447 -5.93 16.37 14.22
C ILE A 447 -6.78 15.21 14.74
N THR A 448 -7.90 15.53 15.40
CA THR A 448 -8.85 14.52 15.84
C THR A 448 -9.55 13.88 14.66
N VAL A 449 -9.65 12.54 14.64
CA VAL A 449 -10.37 11.79 13.59
C VAL A 449 -11.87 12.16 13.66
N PRO A 450 -12.47 12.69 12.59
CA PRO A 450 -13.89 13.03 12.56
C PRO A 450 -14.79 11.80 12.74
N GLN A 451 -15.89 11.97 13.46
CA GLN A 451 -16.84 10.91 13.80
C GLN A 451 -18.26 11.28 13.35
N GLY A 452 -18.89 10.45 12.51
CA GLY A 452 -20.30 10.56 12.11
C GLY A 452 -20.67 11.80 11.29
N GLN A 453 -20.05 12.95 11.56
CA GLN A 453 -20.27 14.21 10.85
C GLN A 453 -18.97 14.99 10.60
N TYR A 454 -18.93 15.69 9.47
CA TYR A 454 -17.87 16.64 9.16
C TYR A 454 -18.44 17.84 8.38
N LYS A 455 -18.27 19.05 8.90
CA LYS A 455 -18.80 20.30 8.30
C LYS A 455 -20.27 20.20 7.91
N GLY A 456 -21.09 19.61 8.77
CA GLY A 456 -22.55 19.46 8.54
C GLY A 456 -22.94 18.30 7.61
N ARG A 457 -21.97 17.61 7.00
CA ARG A 457 -22.19 16.43 6.17
C ARG A 457 -22.12 15.16 7.02
N GLN A 458 -23.08 14.24 6.86
CA GLN A 458 -23.00 12.90 7.42
C GLN A 458 -21.88 12.12 6.73
N ILE A 459 -20.99 11.51 7.50
CA ILE A 459 -19.88 10.73 7.00
C ILE A 459 -19.86 9.31 7.57
N ASN A 460 -19.30 8.39 6.82
CA ASN A 460 -18.87 7.11 7.37
C ASN A 460 -17.69 7.36 8.31
N THR A 461 -17.76 6.82 9.52
CA THR A 461 -16.69 6.98 10.50
C THR A 461 -15.46 6.16 10.09
N PRO A 462 -14.26 6.75 10.01
CA PRO A 462 -13.03 5.99 9.80
C PRO A 462 -12.84 4.90 10.86
N SER A 463 -12.50 3.67 10.44
CA SER A 463 -12.48 2.48 11.29
C SER A 463 -11.08 1.93 11.59
N GLY A 464 -10.03 2.53 11.04
CA GLY A 464 -8.64 2.13 11.25
C GLY A 464 -8.11 2.42 12.66
N TYR A 465 -6.97 1.82 12.99
CA TYR A 465 -6.24 2.03 14.24
C TYR A 465 -4.92 2.77 13.96
N SER A 466 -4.63 3.81 14.73
CA SER A 466 -3.36 4.53 14.54
C SER A 466 -2.15 3.65 14.85
N TRP A 467 -1.14 3.71 14.00
CA TRP A 467 0.15 3.05 14.20
C TRP A 467 1.09 3.81 15.15
N LYS A 468 0.75 5.04 15.52
CA LYS A 468 1.68 5.96 16.19
C LYS A 468 2.32 5.36 17.43
N SER A 469 1.54 4.73 18.31
CA SER A 469 2.07 4.11 19.52
C SER A 469 3.08 3.00 19.23
N VAL A 470 2.86 2.20 18.17
CA VAL A 470 3.81 1.17 17.74
C VAL A 470 5.02 1.81 17.08
N LEU A 471 4.82 2.75 16.17
CA LEU A 471 5.91 3.43 15.46
C LEU A 471 6.84 4.20 16.42
N GLU A 472 6.33 4.70 17.53
CA GLU A 472 7.11 5.36 18.58
C GLU A 472 7.61 4.40 19.69
N ASN A 473 7.51 3.07 19.50
CA ASN A 473 7.91 2.04 20.46
C ASN A 473 7.21 2.13 21.84
N LYS A 474 5.99 2.69 21.88
CA LYS A 474 5.15 2.81 23.08
C LYS A 474 4.19 1.63 23.24
N ALA A 475 3.94 0.88 22.18
CA ALA A 475 3.12 -0.32 22.16
C ALA A 475 3.76 -1.39 21.28
N GLN A 476 3.48 -2.66 21.58
CA GLN A 476 3.94 -3.79 20.78
C GLN A 476 3.01 -4.08 19.59
N TRP A 477 1.71 -3.86 19.74
CA TRP A 477 0.68 -4.22 18.79
C TRP A 477 -0.22 -3.03 18.45
N ILE A 478 -0.64 -2.94 17.20
CA ILE A 478 -1.60 -1.92 16.73
C ILE A 478 -3.02 -2.28 17.19
N ARG A 479 -3.32 -3.56 17.25
CA ARG A 479 -4.65 -4.10 17.57
C ARG A 479 -4.62 -5.06 18.77
N PRO A 480 -5.75 -5.27 19.46
CA PRO A 480 -5.89 -6.34 20.43
C PRO A 480 -5.63 -7.72 19.81
N ALA A 481 -5.13 -8.68 20.59
CA ALA A 481 -4.78 -10.02 20.08
C ALA A 481 -5.96 -10.75 19.39
N GLN A 482 -7.19 -10.50 19.82
CA GLN A 482 -8.41 -11.09 19.25
C GLN A 482 -9.15 -10.12 18.30
N PHE A 483 -8.41 -9.29 17.57
CA PHE A 483 -9.03 -8.43 16.53
C PHE A 483 -9.70 -9.27 15.45
N SER A 484 -10.78 -8.74 14.89
CA SER A 484 -11.44 -9.31 13.73
C SER A 484 -11.22 -8.40 12.51
N PHE A 485 -10.99 -9.02 11.37
CA PHE A 485 -10.85 -8.34 10.08
C PHE A 485 -11.46 -9.23 8.99
N ALA A 486 -12.17 -8.66 8.05
CA ALA A 486 -12.72 -9.41 6.93
C ALA A 486 -12.78 -8.51 5.70
N ASP A 487 -12.85 -9.15 4.53
CA ASP A 487 -12.98 -8.45 3.25
C ASP A 487 -13.72 -9.35 2.23
N GLU A 488 -14.35 -8.73 1.27
CA GLU A 488 -14.94 -9.36 0.11
C GLU A 488 -14.63 -8.53 -1.13
N LEU A 489 -14.18 -9.18 -2.19
CA LEU A 489 -14.03 -8.51 -3.46
C LEU A 489 -14.15 -9.50 -4.62
N HIS A 490 -15.04 -9.17 -5.58
CA HIS A 490 -15.27 -9.96 -6.80
C HIS A 490 -15.56 -11.44 -6.52
N GLY A 491 -16.24 -11.72 -5.39
CA GLY A 491 -16.57 -13.06 -4.93
C GLY A 491 -15.48 -13.77 -4.13
N SER A 492 -14.25 -13.23 -4.09
CA SER A 492 -13.20 -13.67 -3.17
C SER A 492 -13.49 -13.13 -1.77
N LYS A 493 -13.43 -13.99 -0.75
CA LYS A 493 -13.89 -13.70 0.61
C LYS A 493 -12.88 -14.20 1.63
N TYR A 494 -12.62 -13.40 2.66
CA TYR A 494 -11.88 -13.90 3.81
C TYR A 494 -12.35 -13.25 5.11
N ALA A 495 -12.11 -13.95 6.21
CA ALA A 495 -12.23 -13.39 7.55
C ALA A 495 -11.10 -13.89 8.44
N ARG A 496 -10.58 -13.01 9.28
CA ARG A 496 -9.52 -13.28 10.25
C ARG A 496 -9.98 -12.89 11.64
N GLN A 497 -9.66 -13.73 12.64
CA GLN A 497 -9.76 -13.38 14.05
C GLN A 497 -8.50 -13.84 14.77
N GLY A 498 -7.71 -12.88 15.23
CA GLY A 498 -6.36 -13.16 15.73
C GLY A 498 -5.52 -13.86 14.67
N ASP A 499 -5.04 -15.06 14.99
CA ASP A 499 -4.19 -15.87 14.10
C ASP A 499 -4.97 -16.78 13.14
N TRP A 500 -6.29 -16.90 13.28
CA TRP A 500 -7.08 -17.77 12.45
C TRP A 500 -7.71 -17.01 11.29
N LYS A 501 -7.60 -17.59 10.08
CA LYS A 501 -8.17 -17.05 8.85
C LYS A 501 -8.97 -18.12 8.12
N ILE A 502 -10.18 -17.75 7.65
CA ILE A 502 -10.87 -18.50 6.58
C ILE A 502 -10.76 -17.72 5.28
N ALA A 503 -10.65 -18.44 4.17
CA ALA A 503 -10.63 -17.89 2.83
C ALA A 503 -11.51 -18.72 1.89
N LEU A 504 -12.18 -18.04 0.94
CA LEU A 504 -12.91 -18.65 -0.15
C LEU A 504 -12.56 -17.90 -1.43
N GLN A 505 -11.99 -18.59 -2.40
CA GLN A 505 -11.61 -17.98 -3.67
C GLN A 505 -12.82 -17.74 -4.56
N GLY A 506 -12.99 -16.53 -5.06
CA GLY A 506 -14.04 -16.17 -6.01
C GLY A 506 -13.87 -16.81 -7.38
N LYS A 507 -12.66 -17.28 -7.69
CA LYS A 507 -12.30 -18.03 -8.88
C LYS A 507 -12.03 -19.47 -8.48
N ALA A 508 -13.00 -20.35 -8.73
CA ALA A 508 -12.97 -21.74 -8.28
C ALA A 508 -11.71 -22.50 -8.73
N GLU A 509 -11.13 -22.16 -9.89
CA GLU A 509 -9.90 -22.76 -10.40
C GLU A 509 -8.64 -22.45 -9.59
N LEU A 510 -8.70 -21.48 -8.68
CA LEU A 510 -7.58 -21.11 -7.78
C LEU A 510 -7.77 -21.59 -6.35
N GLY A 511 -8.86 -22.28 -6.06
CA GLY A 511 -9.19 -22.80 -4.75
C GLY A 511 -10.13 -24.01 -4.83
N THR A 512 -10.59 -24.46 -3.67
CA THR A 512 -11.49 -25.62 -3.56
C THR A 512 -12.97 -25.29 -3.83
N GLY A 513 -13.31 -24.02 -3.99
CA GLY A 513 -14.70 -23.53 -4.08
C GLY A 513 -15.47 -23.59 -2.76
N THR A 514 -14.79 -23.92 -1.66
CA THR A 514 -15.34 -23.97 -0.31
C THR A 514 -14.45 -23.16 0.64
N TRP A 515 -14.95 -22.89 1.86
CA TRP A 515 -14.15 -22.24 2.88
C TRP A 515 -12.93 -23.09 3.28
N GLU A 516 -11.77 -22.53 3.20
CA GLU A 516 -10.49 -23.06 3.67
C GLU A 516 -10.10 -22.37 4.98
N LEU A 517 -9.43 -23.08 5.89
CA LEU A 517 -9.04 -22.57 7.21
C LEU A 517 -7.54 -22.68 7.41
N TYR A 518 -6.94 -21.61 7.88
CA TYR A 518 -5.51 -21.51 8.15
C TYR A 518 -5.23 -20.92 9.53
N ASN A 519 -4.10 -21.34 10.16
CA ASN A 519 -3.56 -20.71 11.34
C ASN A 519 -2.30 -19.93 10.97
N LEU A 520 -2.43 -18.62 10.81
CA LEU A 520 -1.37 -17.76 10.28
C LEU A 520 -0.17 -17.59 11.23
N ASN A 521 -0.31 -17.89 12.52
CA ASN A 521 0.83 -17.88 13.44
C ASN A 521 1.86 -18.96 13.09
N ASN A 522 1.39 -20.10 12.57
CA ASN A 522 2.22 -21.25 12.22
C ASN A 522 2.36 -21.46 10.71
N ASP A 523 1.43 -20.93 9.93
CA ASP A 523 1.29 -21.17 8.49
C ASP A 523 0.77 -19.93 7.74
N ARG A 524 1.56 -18.86 7.72
CA ARG A 524 1.25 -17.68 6.87
C ARG A 524 1.40 -17.95 5.37
N GLY A 525 2.01 -19.07 5.00
CA GLY A 525 2.07 -19.53 3.62
C GLY A 525 0.76 -20.15 3.14
N GLU A 526 -0.23 -20.35 4.03
CA GLU A 526 -1.52 -20.98 3.70
C GLU A 526 -1.33 -22.36 3.02
N THR A 527 -0.39 -23.16 3.57
CA THR A 527 0.07 -24.42 2.96
C THR A 527 -0.80 -25.61 3.34
N LYS A 528 -1.53 -25.51 4.47
CA LYS A 528 -2.35 -26.62 4.99
C LYS A 528 -3.74 -26.15 5.36
N ASN A 529 -4.72 -26.55 4.57
CA ASN A 529 -6.13 -26.32 4.89
C ASN A 529 -6.57 -27.18 6.08
N LEU A 530 -6.98 -26.54 7.17
CA LEU A 530 -7.40 -27.14 8.44
C LEU A 530 -8.93 -27.23 8.60
N ALA A 531 -9.72 -26.91 7.55
CA ALA A 531 -11.17 -26.76 7.66
C ALA A 531 -11.87 -28.07 8.07
N GLN A 532 -11.43 -29.21 7.53
CA GLN A 532 -12.03 -30.51 7.84
C GLN A 532 -11.79 -30.92 9.31
N ASP A 533 -10.62 -30.60 9.84
CA ASP A 533 -10.23 -30.96 11.21
C ASP A 533 -10.83 -29.99 12.26
N ASN A 534 -11.29 -28.81 11.85
CA ASN A 534 -11.73 -27.73 12.74
C ASN A 534 -13.06 -27.08 12.30
N PRO A 535 -14.15 -27.83 12.12
CA PRO A 535 -15.41 -27.30 11.59
C PRO A 535 -16.02 -26.21 12.48
N THR A 536 -15.87 -26.31 13.79
CA THR A 536 -16.34 -25.28 14.76
C THR A 536 -15.63 -23.95 14.52
N LYS A 537 -14.30 -23.95 14.32
CA LYS A 537 -13.53 -22.74 14.06
C LYS A 537 -13.91 -22.11 12.71
N VAL A 538 -14.18 -22.93 11.68
CA VAL A 538 -14.72 -22.44 10.40
C VAL A 538 -16.03 -21.70 10.62
N GLN A 539 -16.96 -22.28 11.39
CA GLN A 539 -18.26 -21.65 11.65
C GLN A 539 -18.12 -20.33 12.43
N GLU A 540 -17.26 -20.29 13.45
CA GLU A 540 -16.96 -19.04 14.18
C GLU A 540 -16.48 -17.92 13.25
N LEU A 541 -15.60 -18.22 12.31
CA LEU A 541 -15.07 -17.22 11.37
C LEU A 541 -16.06 -16.86 10.27
N ILE A 542 -16.95 -17.77 9.86
CA ILE A 542 -18.09 -17.44 8.99
C ILE A 542 -18.99 -16.42 9.68
N GLU A 543 -19.20 -16.52 10.97
CA GLU A 543 -19.98 -15.52 11.73
C GLU A 543 -19.27 -14.15 11.75
N VAL A 544 -17.93 -14.12 11.88
CA VAL A 544 -17.15 -12.89 11.72
C VAL A 544 -17.36 -12.28 10.33
N TYR A 545 -17.29 -13.09 9.28
CA TYR A 545 -17.53 -12.65 7.91
C TYR A 545 -18.96 -12.13 7.73
N ASN A 546 -19.98 -12.85 8.21
CA ASN A 546 -21.37 -12.42 8.12
C ASN A 546 -21.65 -11.10 8.84
N LYS A 547 -21.03 -10.89 10.00
CA LYS A 547 -21.09 -9.61 10.71
C LYS A 547 -20.47 -8.48 9.88
N TYR A 548 -19.32 -8.73 9.27
CA TYR A 548 -18.68 -7.79 8.37
C TYR A 548 -19.57 -7.39 7.20
N THR A 549 -20.19 -8.38 6.51
CA THR A 549 -21.06 -8.11 5.36
C THR A 549 -22.27 -7.25 5.73
N GLN A 550 -22.87 -7.50 6.90
CA GLN A 550 -24.00 -6.70 7.41
C GLN A 550 -23.57 -5.26 7.75
N GLN A 551 -22.42 -5.11 8.39
CA GLN A 551 -21.93 -3.79 8.82
C GLN A 551 -21.53 -2.89 7.67
N ASN A 552 -20.98 -3.47 6.60
CA ASN A 552 -20.44 -2.74 5.46
C ASN A 552 -21.36 -2.75 4.23
N GLY A 553 -22.52 -3.41 4.31
CA GLY A 553 -23.49 -3.45 3.21
C GLY A 553 -23.02 -4.25 2.01
N VAL A 554 -22.17 -5.26 2.24
CA VAL A 554 -21.66 -6.15 1.19
C VAL A 554 -22.82 -6.88 0.51
N LYS A 555 -22.83 -6.86 -0.81
CA LYS A 555 -23.83 -7.56 -1.64
C LYS A 555 -23.18 -8.72 -2.36
N GLU A 556 -23.99 -9.71 -2.68
CA GLU A 556 -23.50 -10.90 -3.38
C GLU A 556 -22.98 -10.55 -4.77
N TYR A 557 -21.70 -10.87 -5.00
CA TYR A 557 -21.02 -10.68 -6.27
C TYR A 557 -21.17 -11.95 -7.12
N ASN A 558 -22.25 -12.02 -7.91
CA ASN A 558 -22.50 -13.13 -8.83
C ASN A 558 -21.96 -12.76 -10.22
N ILE A 559 -20.91 -13.45 -10.66
CA ILE A 559 -20.47 -13.43 -12.05
C ILE A 559 -21.45 -14.33 -12.82
N GLN A 560 -22.31 -13.72 -13.66
CA GLN A 560 -23.16 -14.48 -14.61
C GLN A 560 -22.34 -14.98 -15.77
#